data_d66658c36fab82d6701416fa1182dd92
#
_entry.id   d66658c36fab82d6701416fa1182dd92
#
_cell.length_a   1.000
_cell.length_b   1.000
_cell.length_c   1.000
_cell.angle_alpha   90.00
_cell.angle_beta   90.00
_cell.angle_gamma   90.00
#
_symmetry.space_group_name_H-M   'P 1'
#
loop_
_entity.id
_entity.type
_entity.pdbx_description
1 polymer ?
#
loop_
_entity_poly.entity_id
_entity_poly.type
_entity_poly.pdbx_seq_one_letter_code
_entity_poly.pdbx_strand_id
1 'polypeptide(L)'
;RFGRVVSKGPGNFLTTDCTLIGGDSAGPLFDLDGKIIGINSSIGMSLTNNNHAGVDGFKDDWDRMLAGEAWGELSMNHPFANPEMPVLGINMGERRGVKGVPVAGVVPRSPSAAAGVRRGDVILSLDDSEIPDASKLLQVLAKRQPGDTVKLGVLRDRKELVINVVLASRKKLFSDE
;
A
#
# COMPACT_ATOMS: atom_id res chain seq x y z
N ARG A 1 -21.34 2.05 -13.87
CA ARG A 1 -21.48 0.57 -14.00
C ARG A 1 -22.61 0.13 -13.09
N PHE A 2 -23.37 -0.87 -13.51
CA PHE A 2 -24.48 -1.45 -12.74
C PHE A 2 -24.10 -2.83 -12.25
N GLY A 3 -24.69 -3.23 -11.12
CA GLY A 3 -24.51 -4.55 -10.53
C GLY A 3 -25.44 -4.72 -9.33
N ARG A 4 -25.20 -5.75 -8.55
CA ARG A 4 -26.02 -6.12 -7.40
C ARG A 4 -25.16 -6.25 -6.16
N VAL A 5 -25.73 -5.96 -4.99
CA VAL A 5 -25.16 -6.34 -3.72
C VAL A 5 -25.26 -7.87 -3.60
N VAL A 6 -24.12 -8.53 -3.53
CA VAL A 6 -23.99 -9.98 -3.46
C VAL A 6 -24.02 -10.44 -2.00
N SER A 7 -23.36 -9.68 -1.12
CA SER A 7 -23.35 -9.98 0.30
C SER A 7 -23.08 -8.73 1.14
N LYS A 8 -23.42 -8.81 2.43
CA LYS A 8 -22.98 -7.89 3.47
C LYS A 8 -21.95 -8.61 4.33
N GLY A 9 -20.77 -8.05 4.42
CA GLY A 9 -19.68 -8.55 5.26
C GLY A 9 -19.69 -7.98 6.67
N PRO A 10 -18.81 -8.46 7.53
CA PRO A 10 -18.60 -7.85 8.85
C PRO A 10 -18.09 -6.42 8.71
N GLY A 11 -18.36 -5.57 9.71
CA GLY A 11 -17.87 -4.19 9.74
C GLY A 11 -18.46 -3.27 8.66
N ASN A 12 -19.73 -3.46 8.32
CA ASN A 12 -20.45 -2.64 7.32
C ASN A 12 -19.89 -2.70 5.88
N PHE A 13 -19.14 -3.74 5.53
CA PHE A 13 -18.71 -3.93 4.16
C PHE A 13 -19.84 -4.52 3.29
N LEU A 14 -19.96 -3.96 2.10
CA LEU A 14 -20.82 -4.49 1.04
C LEU A 14 -19.95 -5.14 -0.03
N THR A 15 -20.34 -6.33 -0.49
CA THR A 15 -19.74 -6.96 -1.67
C THR A 15 -20.70 -6.87 -2.83
N THR A 16 -20.20 -6.45 -3.99
CA THR A 16 -21.00 -6.33 -5.21
C THR A 16 -20.35 -7.04 -6.40
N ASP A 17 -21.15 -7.32 -7.41
CA ASP A 17 -20.70 -7.75 -8.74
C ASP A 17 -20.46 -6.55 -9.69
N CYS A 18 -20.55 -5.32 -9.20
CA CYS A 18 -20.17 -4.12 -9.94
C CYS A 18 -18.67 -4.15 -10.24
N THR A 19 -18.27 -4.26 -11.50
CA THR A 19 -16.86 -4.30 -11.89
C THR A 19 -16.14 -3.02 -11.46
N LEU A 20 -15.10 -3.16 -10.64
CA LEU A 20 -14.14 -2.12 -10.31
C LEU A 20 -12.85 -2.33 -11.10
N ILE A 21 -12.18 -1.24 -11.43
CA ILE A 21 -10.85 -1.27 -12.06
C ILE A 21 -9.91 -0.31 -11.32
N GLY A 22 -8.61 -0.39 -11.63
CA GLY A 22 -7.63 0.51 -11.05
C GLY A 22 -8.00 1.98 -11.29
N GLY A 23 -8.02 2.79 -10.22
CA GLY A 23 -8.45 4.19 -10.24
C GLY A 23 -9.88 4.41 -9.71
N ASP A 24 -10.69 3.38 -9.57
CA ASP A 24 -12.04 3.49 -9.00
C ASP A 24 -12.04 3.59 -7.45
N SER A 25 -10.87 3.44 -6.79
CA SER A 25 -10.75 3.52 -5.33
C SER A 25 -11.28 4.85 -4.79
N ALA A 26 -11.98 4.79 -3.65
CA ALA A 26 -12.67 5.89 -2.99
C ALA A 26 -13.84 6.49 -3.79
N GLY A 27 -14.17 5.98 -4.97
CA GLY A 27 -15.37 6.38 -5.71
C GLY A 27 -16.64 5.92 -4.99
N PRO A 28 -17.77 6.66 -5.15
CA PRO A 28 -19.03 6.32 -4.49
C PRO A 28 -19.73 5.13 -5.15
N LEU A 29 -20.41 4.33 -4.32
CA LEU A 29 -21.40 3.36 -4.74
C LEU A 29 -22.80 3.95 -4.46
N PHE A 30 -23.62 4.05 -5.50
CA PHE A 30 -24.99 4.56 -5.40
C PHE A 30 -26.01 3.42 -5.48
N ASP A 31 -27.15 3.59 -4.83
CA ASP A 31 -28.35 2.81 -5.13
C ASP A 31 -29.07 3.35 -6.39
N LEU A 32 -30.19 2.72 -6.74
CA LEU A 32 -30.97 3.13 -7.92
C LEU A 32 -31.70 4.46 -7.73
N ASP A 33 -31.83 4.95 -6.51
CA ASP A 33 -32.40 6.25 -6.18
C ASP A 33 -31.34 7.37 -6.16
N GLY A 34 -30.08 7.04 -6.46
CA GLY A 34 -28.98 7.98 -6.48
C GLY A 34 -28.41 8.32 -5.10
N LYS A 35 -28.73 7.54 -4.07
CA LYS A 35 -28.17 7.72 -2.73
C LYS A 35 -26.87 6.95 -2.61
N ILE A 36 -25.87 7.54 -1.94
CA ILE A 36 -24.62 6.85 -1.63
C ILE A 36 -24.89 5.77 -0.59
N ILE A 37 -24.52 4.53 -0.91
CA ILE A 37 -24.65 3.37 -0.03
C ILE A 37 -23.28 2.77 0.34
N GLY A 38 -22.20 3.21 -0.31
CA GLY A 38 -20.85 2.75 -0.01
C GLY A 38 -19.77 3.51 -0.74
N ILE A 39 -18.52 3.21 -0.40
CA ILE A 39 -17.31 3.77 -1.01
C ILE A 39 -16.45 2.60 -1.49
N ASN A 40 -15.97 2.66 -2.73
CA ASN A 40 -15.14 1.62 -3.32
C ASN A 40 -13.85 1.44 -2.51
N SER A 41 -13.62 0.23 -2.01
CA SER A 41 -12.50 -0.09 -1.12
C SER A 41 -11.47 -1.00 -1.78
N SER A 42 -11.89 -2.19 -2.21
CA SER A 42 -10.95 -3.17 -2.78
C SER A 42 -11.59 -4.03 -3.86
N ILE A 43 -10.75 -4.51 -4.76
CA ILE A 43 -11.13 -5.46 -5.80
C ILE A 43 -10.81 -6.86 -5.28
N GLY A 44 -11.80 -7.76 -5.36
CA GLY A 44 -11.59 -9.18 -5.04
C GLY A 44 -10.80 -9.90 -6.14
N MET A 45 -10.49 -11.17 -5.90
CA MET A 45 -9.80 -12.02 -6.88
C MET A 45 -10.63 -12.28 -8.15
N SER A 46 -11.94 -12.08 -8.07
CA SER A 46 -12.88 -12.13 -9.19
C SER A 46 -13.41 -10.74 -9.47
N LEU A 47 -13.55 -10.37 -10.75
CA LEU A 47 -14.16 -9.11 -11.18
C LEU A 47 -15.62 -8.95 -10.74
N THR A 48 -16.24 -10.03 -10.27
CA THR A 48 -17.61 -10.07 -9.76
C THR A 48 -17.69 -10.06 -8.24
N ASN A 49 -16.59 -9.76 -7.55
CA ASN A 49 -16.52 -9.77 -6.08
C ASN A 49 -15.70 -8.57 -5.61
N ASN A 50 -16.32 -7.42 -5.55
CA ASN A 50 -15.69 -6.15 -5.21
C ASN A 50 -16.26 -5.62 -3.90
N ASN A 51 -15.38 -5.08 -3.05
CA ASN A 51 -15.72 -4.67 -1.69
C ASN A 51 -15.85 -3.16 -1.57
N HIS A 52 -16.88 -2.75 -0.86
CA HIS A 52 -17.20 -1.35 -0.59
C HIS A 52 -17.37 -1.15 0.91
N ALA A 53 -16.82 -0.08 1.46
CA ALA A 53 -17.17 0.34 2.81
C ALA A 53 -18.59 0.91 2.80
N GLY A 54 -19.52 0.30 3.51
CA GLY A 54 -20.91 0.75 3.59
C GLY A 54 -21.04 2.06 4.38
N VAL A 55 -22.00 2.90 4.02
CA VAL A 55 -22.20 4.22 4.65
C VAL A 55 -22.76 4.16 6.07
N ASP A 56 -23.29 3.02 6.50
CA ASP A 56 -23.90 2.92 7.83
C ASP A 56 -22.88 3.20 8.94
N GLY A 57 -21.64 2.72 8.83
CA GLY A 57 -20.59 3.05 9.78
C GLY A 57 -20.25 4.54 9.88
N PHE A 58 -20.37 5.28 8.77
CA PHE A 58 -20.19 6.73 8.79
C PHE A 58 -21.35 7.44 9.48
N LYS A 59 -22.58 6.93 9.35
CA LYS A 59 -23.76 7.51 10.05
C LYS A 59 -23.65 7.33 11.55
N ASP A 60 -23.20 6.16 12.01
CA ASP A 60 -23.05 5.84 13.41
C ASP A 60 -22.01 6.71 14.10
N ASP A 61 -20.93 7.07 13.40
CA ASP A 61 -19.81 7.85 13.94
C ASP A 61 -19.80 9.32 13.46
N TRP A 62 -20.87 9.80 12.83
CA TRP A 62 -20.91 11.11 12.15
C TRP A 62 -20.56 12.27 13.07
N ASP A 63 -21.14 12.31 14.27
CA ASP A 63 -20.91 13.40 15.22
C ASP A 63 -19.47 13.41 15.73
N ARG A 64 -18.88 12.23 15.90
CA ARG A 64 -17.48 12.08 16.30
C ARG A 64 -16.53 12.57 15.21
N MET A 65 -16.84 12.27 13.94
CA MET A 65 -16.07 12.78 12.79
C MET A 65 -16.15 14.29 12.69
N LEU A 66 -17.36 14.88 12.89
CA LEU A 66 -17.52 16.34 12.92
C LEU A 66 -16.78 17.00 14.08
N ALA A 67 -16.68 16.33 15.21
CA ALA A 67 -15.91 16.81 16.38
C ALA A 67 -14.38 16.67 16.19
N GLY A 68 -13.92 16.04 15.07
CA GLY A 68 -12.50 15.79 14.84
C GLY A 68 -11.91 14.76 15.80
N GLU A 69 -12.74 13.89 16.40
CA GLU A 69 -12.23 12.84 17.27
C GLU A 69 -11.39 11.83 16.48
N ALA A 70 -10.33 11.35 17.13
CA ALA A 70 -9.56 10.21 16.66
C ALA A 70 -9.91 8.98 17.50
N TRP A 71 -10.33 7.89 16.88
CA TRP A 71 -10.67 6.65 17.56
C TRP A 71 -10.27 5.41 16.76
N GLY A 72 -10.32 4.26 17.45
CA GLY A 72 -9.91 2.98 16.90
C GLY A 72 -8.40 2.78 16.98
N GLU A 73 -7.99 1.54 16.83
CA GLU A 73 -6.60 1.15 16.79
C GLU A 73 -6.30 0.51 15.45
N LEU A 74 -5.22 0.94 14.79
CA LEU A 74 -4.69 0.24 13.63
C LEU A 74 -4.03 -1.05 14.10
N SER A 75 -4.38 -2.17 13.48
CA SER A 75 -3.67 -3.41 13.73
C SER A 75 -2.16 -3.19 13.61
N MET A 76 -1.39 -3.71 14.57
CA MET A 76 0.09 -3.65 14.54
C MET A 76 0.69 -4.21 13.25
N ASN A 77 -0.06 -5.07 12.56
CA ASN A 77 0.31 -5.61 11.25
C ASN A 77 -0.11 -4.71 10.07
N HIS A 78 -0.84 -3.61 10.34
CA HIS A 78 -1.20 -2.69 9.26
C HIS A 78 0.02 -1.87 8.85
N PRO A 79 0.33 -1.75 7.53
CA PRO A 79 1.52 -1.02 7.07
C PRO A 79 1.61 0.42 7.55
N PHE A 80 0.48 1.01 7.96
CA PHE A 80 0.38 2.38 8.45
C PHE A 80 0.35 2.50 9.99
N ALA A 81 0.30 1.37 10.72
CA ALA A 81 0.16 1.39 12.18
C ALA A 81 1.46 1.75 12.92
N ASN A 82 2.62 1.49 12.32
CA ASN A 82 3.90 1.74 12.97
C ASN A 82 4.64 2.93 12.33
N PRO A 83 4.62 4.12 12.97
CA PRO A 83 5.34 5.28 12.46
C PRO A 83 6.86 5.10 12.44
N GLU A 84 7.40 4.22 13.27
CA GLU A 84 8.81 3.87 13.32
C GLU A 84 9.18 2.70 12.40
N MET A 85 8.25 2.24 11.56
CA MET A 85 8.55 1.20 10.56
C MET A 85 9.68 1.65 9.63
N PRO A 86 10.72 0.82 9.44
CA PRO A 86 11.82 1.14 8.52
C PRO A 86 11.34 1.13 7.07
N VAL A 87 11.74 2.14 6.33
CA VAL A 87 11.33 2.32 4.92
C VAL A 87 12.52 2.62 4.02
N LEU A 88 12.42 2.18 2.78
CA LEU A 88 13.33 2.52 1.69
C LEU A 88 12.94 3.83 0.98
N GLY A 89 11.65 4.11 0.91
CA GLY A 89 11.10 5.25 0.17
C GLY A 89 11.10 5.03 -1.34
N ILE A 90 10.54 3.89 -1.76
CA ILE A 90 10.32 3.55 -3.17
C ILE A 90 8.83 3.29 -3.44
N ASN A 91 8.41 3.54 -4.67
CA ASN A 91 7.15 3.05 -5.20
C ASN A 91 7.44 1.73 -5.92
N MET A 92 6.87 0.65 -5.43
CA MET A 92 7.01 -0.66 -6.03
C MET A 92 6.12 -0.77 -7.25
N GLY A 93 6.65 -1.33 -8.33
CA GLY A 93 5.91 -1.61 -9.55
C GLY A 93 5.58 -3.10 -9.66
N GLU A 94 4.69 -3.41 -10.58
CA GLU A 94 4.40 -4.78 -10.99
C GLU A 94 4.91 -5.00 -12.42
N ARG A 95 5.60 -6.12 -12.64
CA ARG A 95 6.02 -6.53 -13.97
C ARG A 95 5.94 -8.04 -14.09
N ARG A 96 5.02 -8.52 -14.91
CA ARG A 96 4.83 -9.97 -15.11
C ARG A 96 6.11 -10.62 -15.63
N GLY A 97 6.46 -11.77 -15.06
CA GLY A 97 7.61 -12.57 -15.48
C GLY A 97 8.98 -12.02 -15.07
N VAL A 98 9.04 -10.98 -14.24
CA VAL A 98 10.28 -10.47 -13.65
C VAL A 98 10.41 -10.98 -12.23
N LYS A 99 11.53 -11.65 -11.94
CA LYS A 99 11.91 -12.00 -10.58
C LYS A 99 12.47 -10.74 -9.90
N GLY A 100 11.99 -10.44 -8.70
CA GLY A 100 12.40 -9.24 -7.98
C GLY A 100 11.30 -8.19 -7.89
N VAL A 101 11.63 -7.03 -7.32
CA VAL A 101 10.71 -5.90 -7.12
C VAL A 101 11.11 -4.74 -8.03
N PRO A 102 10.33 -4.46 -9.09
CA PRO A 102 10.57 -3.30 -9.93
C PRO A 102 10.34 -1.99 -9.17
N VAL A 103 11.26 -1.03 -9.33
CA VAL A 103 11.13 0.32 -8.79
C VAL A 103 10.39 1.19 -9.79
N ALA A 104 9.11 1.46 -9.55
CA ALA A 104 8.28 2.33 -10.38
C ALA A 104 8.57 3.82 -10.14
N GLY A 105 9.12 4.15 -8.97
CA GLY A 105 9.52 5.50 -8.60
C GLY A 105 10.31 5.52 -7.30
N VAL A 106 10.98 6.62 -7.04
CA VAL A 106 11.71 6.86 -5.79
C VAL A 106 11.15 8.14 -5.16
N VAL A 107 10.82 8.05 -3.89
CA VAL A 107 10.29 9.19 -3.13
C VAL A 107 11.40 10.22 -2.96
N PRO A 108 11.18 11.50 -3.28
CA PRO A 108 12.18 12.56 -3.07
C PRO A 108 12.64 12.62 -1.60
N ARG A 109 13.90 12.92 -1.38
CA ARG A 109 14.52 13.01 -0.03
C ARG A 109 14.47 11.72 0.79
N SER A 110 14.15 10.58 0.18
CA SER A 110 14.10 9.27 0.83
C SER A 110 15.49 8.62 0.95
N PRO A 111 15.62 7.58 1.80
CA PRO A 111 16.81 6.73 1.86
C PRO A 111 17.28 6.23 0.50
N SER A 112 16.36 5.72 -0.30
CA SER A 112 16.66 5.22 -1.65
C SER A 112 17.11 6.33 -2.60
N ALA A 113 16.52 7.53 -2.50
CA ALA A 113 16.95 8.69 -3.30
C ALA A 113 18.38 9.09 -2.94
N ALA A 114 18.70 9.18 -1.63
CA ALA A 114 20.02 9.54 -1.14
C ALA A 114 21.07 8.50 -1.55
N ALA A 115 20.71 7.22 -1.59
CA ALA A 115 21.59 6.12 -1.97
C ALA A 115 21.74 5.95 -3.49
N GLY A 116 20.97 6.66 -4.30
CA GLY A 116 21.05 6.59 -5.77
C GLY A 116 20.30 5.45 -6.41
N VAL A 117 19.29 4.89 -5.73
CA VAL A 117 18.29 4.00 -6.35
C VAL A 117 17.48 4.82 -7.37
N ARG A 118 17.09 4.20 -8.48
CA ARG A 118 16.42 4.89 -9.59
C ARG A 118 15.16 4.15 -10.04
N ARG A 119 14.23 4.89 -10.62
CA ARG A 119 13.14 4.30 -11.39
C ARG A 119 13.70 3.40 -12.48
N GLY A 120 13.13 2.20 -12.61
CA GLY A 120 13.56 1.18 -13.56
C GLY A 120 14.53 0.15 -12.99
N ASP A 121 15.10 0.37 -11.80
CA ASP A 121 15.82 -0.69 -11.08
C ASP A 121 14.89 -1.85 -10.75
N VAL A 122 15.44 -3.04 -10.60
CA VAL A 122 14.73 -4.20 -10.06
C VAL A 122 15.51 -4.68 -8.84
N ILE A 123 14.90 -4.66 -7.67
CA ILE A 123 15.51 -5.15 -6.43
C ILE A 123 15.48 -6.68 -6.47
N LEU A 124 16.64 -7.31 -6.40
CA LEU A 124 16.83 -8.75 -6.43
C LEU A 124 17.18 -9.34 -5.07
N SER A 125 17.85 -8.55 -4.21
CA SER A 125 18.23 -8.98 -2.87
C SER A 125 18.26 -7.83 -1.88
N LEU A 126 18.12 -8.14 -0.60
CA LEU A 126 18.37 -7.26 0.54
C LEU A 126 19.27 -7.99 1.52
N ASP A 127 20.50 -7.48 1.71
CA ASP A 127 21.57 -8.19 2.39
C ASP A 127 21.73 -9.60 1.78
N ASP A 128 21.74 -10.65 2.61
CA ASP A 128 21.86 -12.04 2.18
C ASP A 128 20.51 -12.69 1.77
N SER A 129 19.42 -11.92 1.79
CA SER A 129 18.09 -12.41 1.49
C SER A 129 17.73 -12.17 0.03
N GLU A 130 17.40 -13.21 -0.71
CA GLU A 130 16.82 -13.11 -2.04
C GLU A 130 15.41 -12.52 -1.97
N ILE A 131 15.09 -11.59 -2.86
CA ILE A 131 13.82 -10.86 -2.92
C ILE A 131 13.09 -11.20 -4.22
N PRO A 132 12.28 -12.27 -4.24
CA PRO A 132 11.53 -12.68 -5.42
C PRO A 132 10.35 -11.75 -5.73
N ASP A 133 9.78 -11.10 -4.72
CA ASP A 133 8.57 -10.28 -4.80
C ASP A 133 8.48 -9.23 -3.69
N ALA A 134 7.45 -8.36 -3.79
CA ALA A 134 7.20 -7.29 -2.84
C ALA A 134 6.88 -7.80 -1.42
N SER A 135 6.18 -8.93 -1.29
CA SER A 135 5.83 -9.50 0.01
C SER A 135 7.08 -9.90 0.78
N LYS A 136 8.04 -10.51 0.08
CA LYS A 136 9.34 -10.89 0.69
C LYS A 136 10.15 -9.66 1.08
N LEU A 137 10.17 -8.61 0.26
CA LEU A 137 10.85 -7.36 0.58
C LEU A 137 10.30 -6.76 1.88
N LEU A 138 8.97 -6.66 2.00
CA LEU A 138 8.32 -6.14 3.21
C LEU A 138 8.61 -6.99 4.45
N GLN A 139 8.59 -8.32 4.32
CA GLN A 139 8.94 -9.23 5.43
C GLN A 139 10.38 -9.05 5.92
N VAL A 140 11.33 -8.84 5.01
CA VAL A 140 12.75 -8.64 5.38
C VAL A 140 12.94 -7.26 5.99
N LEU A 141 12.33 -6.21 5.42
CA LEU A 141 12.36 -4.86 5.98
C LEU A 141 11.75 -4.78 7.37
N ALA A 142 10.66 -5.48 7.63
CA ALA A 142 9.99 -5.50 8.94
C ALA A 142 10.89 -6.02 10.09
N LYS A 143 11.98 -6.71 9.77
CA LYS A 143 12.97 -7.21 10.74
C LYS A 143 14.13 -6.24 10.98
N ARG A 144 14.12 -5.09 10.35
CA ARG A 144 15.16 -4.06 10.47
C ARG A 144 14.65 -2.89 11.32
N GLN A 145 15.56 -1.98 11.64
CA GLN A 145 15.26 -0.76 12.38
C GLN A 145 15.62 0.49 11.54
N PRO A 146 14.95 1.62 11.75
CA PRO A 146 15.42 2.88 11.21
C PRO A 146 16.85 3.17 11.66
N GLY A 147 17.71 3.58 10.71
CA GLY A 147 19.14 3.77 10.93
C GLY A 147 19.99 2.58 10.49
N ASP A 148 19.43 1.40 10.30
CA ASP A 148 20.17 0.27 9.77
C ASP A 148 20.64 0.56 8.34
N THR A 149 21.87 0.16 8.03
CA THR A 149 22.40 0.15 6.67
C THR A 149 22.18 -1.21 6.06
N VAL A 150 21.43 -1.27 4.96
CA VAL A 150 21.16 -2.49 4.21
C VAL A 150 21.82 -2.45 2.83
N LYS A 151 22.21 -3.60 2.32
CA LYS A 151 22.76 -3.76 0.97
C LYS A 151 21.63 -4.19 0.04
N LEU A 152 21.24 -3.33 -0.91
CA LEU A 152 20.30 -3.69 -1.97
C LEU A 152 21.06 -4.20 -3.18
N GLY A 153 20.85 -5.46 -3.54
CA GLY A 153 21.22 -5.97 -4.86
C GLY A 153 20.15 -5.56 -5.87
N VAL A 154 20.54 -4.76 -6.84
CA VAL A 154 19.62 -4.26 -7.88
C VAL A 154 20.11 -4.59 -9.28
N LEU A 155 19.18 -4.88 -10.17
CA LEU A 155 19.43 -4.99 -11.60
C LEU A 155 19.11 -3.64 -12.25
N ARG A 156 20.11 -2.99 -12.84
CA ARG A 156 20.01 -1.74 -13.61
C ARG A 156 20.68 -1.93 -14.96
N ASP A 157 19.99 -1.65 -16.07
CA ASP A 157 20.54 -1.75 -17.42
C ASP A 157 21.25 -3.09 -17.69
N ARG A 158 20.64 -4.21 -17.24
CA ARG A 158 21.15 -5.59 -17.31
C ARG A 158 22.44 -5.84 -16.51
N LYS A 159 22.83 -4.95 -15.61
CA LYS A 159 23.98 -5.11 -14.70
C LYS A 159 23.48 -5.18 -13.28
N GLU A 160 24.05 -6.11 -12.53
CA GLU A 160 23.81 -6.18 -11.09
C GLU A 160 24.73 -5.18 -10.37
N LEU A 161 24.12 -4.44 -9.44
CA LEU A 161 24.79 -3.44 -8.62
C LEU A 161 24.39 -3.67 -7.17
N VAL A 162 25.28 -3.33 -6.25
CA VAL A 162 24.98 -3.30 -4.83
C VAL A 162 24.95 -1.84 -4.37
N ILE A 163 23.84 -1.44 -3.76
CA ILE A 163 23.61 -0.10 -3.25
C ILE A 163 23.39 -0.17 -1.75
N ASN A 164 24.23 0.54 -0.97
CA ASN A 164 24.02 0.66 0.47
C ASN A 164 22.98 1.74 0.76
N VAL A 165 21.94 1.39 1.52
CA VAL A 165 20.84 2.27 1.88
C VAL A 165 20.72 2.33 3.38
N VAL A 166 20.74 3.54 3.96
CA VAL A 166 20.44 3.76 5.38
C VAL A 166 18.95 3.94 5.53
N LEU A 167 18.27 3.02 6.23
CA LEU A 167 16.82 3.04 6.39
C LEU A 167 16.38 4.25 7.24
N ALA A 168 15.24 4.85 6.91
CA ALA A 168 14.59 5.87 7.73
C ALA A 168 13.30 5.32 8.36
N SER A 169 12.83 5.96 9.43
CA SER A 169 11.48 5.68 9.90
C SER A 169 10.45 6.24 8.91
N ARG A 170 9.30 5.60 8.86
CA ARG A 170 8.17 6.10 8.07
C ARG A 170 7.79 7.52 8.47
N LYS A 171 7.75 7.81 9.77
CA LYS A 171 7.46 9.14 10.31
C LYS A 171 8.40 10.20 9.71
N LYS A 172 9.71 9.92 9.71
CA LYS A 172 10.72 10.85 9.16
C LYS A 172 10.58 11.09 7.65
N LEU A 173 10.09 10.10 6.91
CA LEU A 173 9.91 10.22 5.45
C LEU A 173 8.72 11.13 5.08
N PHE A 174 7.70 11.22 5.93
CA PHE A 174 6.45 11.93 5.68
C PHE A 174 6.20 13.10 6.64
N SER A 175 7.13 13.39 7.58
CA SER A 175 7.08 14.65 8.32
C SER A 175 7.61 15.77 7.40
N ASP A 176 6.76 16.72 7.10
CA ASP A 176 7.17 18.00 6.53
C ASP A 176 7.98 18.76 7.62
N GLU A 177 9.28 18.85 7.46
CA GLU A 177 10.09 19.88 8.09
C GLU A 177 10.28 21.05 7.11
#